data_b479e2d9d51c3eb10deae6e1894e22c4
#
_entry.id   b479e2d9d51c3eb10deae6e1894e22c4
#
_cell.length_a   1.000
_cell.length_b   1.000
_cell.length_c   1.000
_cell.angle_alpha   90.00
_cell.angle_beta   90.00
_cell.angle_gamma   90.00
#
_symmetry.space_group_name_H-M   'P 1'
#
loop_
_entity.id
_entity.type
_entity.pdbx_description
1 polymer ?
#
loop_
_entity_poly.entity_id
_entity_poly.type
_entity_poly.pdbx_seq_one_letter_code
_entity_poly.pdbx_strand_id
1 'polypeptide(L)'
;LDVASQRYFKATHTGRFGFHVIAMEDGTAELTAATPLEYLERLLLQNDLFHDAIELVGVALERNQAVIVTSQEFLNGDEATAEEMVAYMQKLWFQPLTSLSLGRPGALSFYRDLDEVAAFDAHPGNFVKDEDGHVLPIDLILVRADEPLQKALQAHLN
;
A
#
# COMPACT_ATOMS: atom_id res chain seq x y z
N LEU A 1 6.00 -15.68 -12.65
CA LEU A 1 6.66 -16.37 -11.55
C LEU A 1 7.95 -17.02 -12.07
N ASP A 2 9.06 -16.70 -11.46
CA ASP A 2 10.29 -17.48 -11.64
C ASP A 2 10.27 -18.60 -10.59
N VAL A 3 10.06 -19.83 -11.06
CA VAL A 3 9.90 -21.00 -10.20
C VAL A 3 11.20 -21.35 -9.45
N ALA A 4 12.35 -20.99 -10.05
CA ALA A 4 13.65 -21.28 -9.43
C ALA A 4 14.00 -20.38 -8.25
N SER A 5 13.56 -19.10 -8.31
CA SER A 5 13.78 -18.12 -7.24
C SER A 5 12.58 -17.92 -6.32
N GLN A 6 11.44 -18.53 -6.63
CA GLN A 6 10.15 -18.29 -5.95
C GLN A 6 9.78 -16.81 -5.87
N ARG A 7 10.10 -16.03 -6.91
CA ARG A 7 9.79 -14.61 -6.98
C ARG A 7 8.82 -14.29 -8.11
N TYR A 8 7.95 -13.34 -7.85
CA TYR A 8 7.16 -12.68 -8.89
C TYR A 8 7.89 -11.47 -9.44
N PHE A 9 7.76 -11.28 -10.74
CA PHE A 9 8.12 -10.04 -11.41
C PHE A 9 6.85 -9.28 -11.73
N LYS A 10 6.79 -8.04 -11.30
CA LYS A 10 5.70 -7.10 -11.59
C LYS A 10 6.25 -5.97 -12.45
N ALA A 11 5.52 -5.60 -13.49
CA ALA A 11 5.81 -4.41 -14.27
C ALA A 11 4.63 -3.45 -14.15
N THR A 12 4.89 -2.17 -13.97
CA THR A 12 3.84 -1.15 -14.03
C THR A 12 3.28 -1.09 -15.45
N HIS A 13 2.03 -0.64 -15.58
CA HIS A 13 1.55 -0.28 -16.91
C HIS A 13 2.32 0.93 -17.41
N THR A 14 2.50 1.02 -18.73
CA THR A 14 3.21 2.11 -19.41
C THR A 14 2.69 3.48 -18.94
N GLY A 15 3.55 4.26 -18.29
CA GLY A 15 3.24 5.59 -17.77
C GLY A 15 2.20 5.61 -16.63
N ARG A 16 1.91 4.48 -15.98
CA ARG A 16 0.97 4.40 -14.86
C ARG A 16 1.62 3.71 -13.67
N PHE A 17 1.61 4.37 -12.52
CA PHE A 17 2.32 3.94 -11.31
C PHE A 17 1.38 3.70 -10.13
N GLY A 18 0.09 3.43 -10.40
CA GLY A 18 -0.92 3.25 -9.38
C GLY A 18 -1.43 4.57 -8.83
N PHE A 19 -1.74 4.58 -7.53
CA PHE A 19 -2.36 5.72 -6.86
C PHE A 19 -1.52 6.22 -5.69
N HIS A 20 -1.69 7.50 -5.41
CA HIS A 20 -1.21 8.21 -4.24
C HIS A 20 -2.37 8.95 -3.58
N VAL A 21 -2.22 9.42 -2.34
CA VAL A 21 -3.25 10.18 -1.63
C VAL A 21 -2.71 11.54 -1.26
N ILE A 22 -3.48 12.57 -1.53
CA ILE A 22 -3.15 13.95 -1.23
C ILE A 22 -4.27 14.63 -0.42
N ALA A 23 -3.91 15.68 0.31
CA ALA A 23 -4.89 16.59 0.88
C ALA A 23 -5.36 17.60 -0.17
N MET A 24 -6.66 17.84 -0.18
CA MET A 24 -7.28 18.88 -0.99
C MET A 24 -7.40 20.21 -0.21
N GLU A 25 -7.61 21.32 -0.91
CA GLU A 25 -7.75 22.66 -0.30
C GLU A 25 -8.93 22.75 0.67
N ASP A 26 -9.96 21.93 0.49
CA ASP A 26 -11.12 21.86 1.37
C ASP A 26 -10.89 21.01 2.63
N GLY A 27 -9.70 20.45 2.80
CA GLY A 27 -9.31 19.61 3.93
C GLY A 27 -9.72 18.14 3.81
N THR A 28 -10.18 17.71 2.62
CA THR A 28 -10.43 16.29 2.35
C THR A 28 -9.17 15.58 1.86
N ALA A 29 -9.17 14.25 1.92
CA ALA A 29 -8.13 13.41 1.32
C ALA A 29 -8.68 12.72 0.07
N GLU A 30 -7.92 12.75 -1.02
CA GLU A 30 -8.33 12.17 -2.30
C GLU A 30 -7.23 11.33 -2.95
N LEU A 31 -7.67 10.36 -3.77
CA LEU A 31 -6.79 9.58 -4.63
C LEU A 31 -6.38 10.38 -5.86
N THR A 32 -5.10 10.32 -6.18
CA THR A 32 -4.54 10.85 -7.42
C THR A 32 -3.65 9.80 -8.09
N ALA A 33 -3.32 9.99 -9.36
CA ALA A 33 -2.35 9.14 -10.04
C ALA A 33 -0.96 9.36 -9.43
N ALA A 34 -0.30 8.27 -9.06
CA ALA A 34 1.04 8.33 -8.51
C ALA A 34 2.09 8.65 -9.59
N THR A 35 3.08 9.44 -9.22
CA THR A 35 4.33 9.60 -9.98
C THR A 35 5.23 8.36 -9.81
N PRO A 36 6.27 8.18 -10.66
CA PRO A 36 7.24 7.10 -10.47
C PRO A 36 7.91 7.12 -9.08
N LEU A 37 8.20 8.30 -8.55
CA LEU A 37 8.84 8.45 -7.25
C LEU A 37 7.90 8.01 -6.11
N GLU A 38 6.67 8.49 -6.10
CA GLU A 38 5.64 8.10 -5.12
C GLU A 38 5.37 6.58 -5.13
N TYR A 39 5.39 5.96 -6.32
CA TYR A 39 5.31 4.51 -6.43
C TYR A 39 6.49 3.80 -5.75
N LEU A 40 7.71 4.27 -5.97
CA LEU A 40 8.91 3.70 -5.34
C LEU A 40 8.93 3.95 -3.83
N GLU A 41 8.52 5.13 -3.36
CA GLU A 41 8.37 5.44 -1.93
C GLU A 41 7.35 4.51 -1.26
N ARG A 42 6.22 4.23 -1.93
CA ARG A 42 5.24 3.24 -1.45
C ARG A 42 5.86 1.86 -1.26
N LEU A 43 6.69 1.40 -2.20
CA LEU A 43 7.36 0.09 -2.10
C LEU A 43 8.41 0.06 -0.99
N LEU A 44 9.13 1.16 -0.76
CA LEU A 44 10.04 1.29 0.38
C LEU A 44 9.28 1.22 1.70
N LEU A 45 8.16 1.92 1.83
CA LEU A 45 7.30 1.82 3.00
C LEU A 45 6.77 0.39 3.21
N GLN A 46 6.40 -0.31 2.14
CA GLN A 46 5.99 -1.72 2.19
C GLN A 46 7.09 -2.59 2.80
N ASN A 47 8.33 -2.43 2.34
CA ASN A 47 9.47 -3.18 2.87
C ASN A 47 9.75 -2.82 4.35
N ASP A 48 9.75 -1.54 4.70
CA ASP A 48 10.10 -1.07 6.04
C ASP A 48 9.05 -1.48 7.08
N LEU A 49 7.77 -1.42 6.71
CA LEU A 49 6.66 -1.65 7.63
C LEU A 49 6.30 -3.11 7.81
N PHE A 50 6.39 -3.88 6.74
CA PHE A 50 5.88 -5.26 6.70
C PHE A 50 6.98 -6.29 6.46
N HIS A 51 8.25 -5.83 6.42
CA HIS A 51 9.42 -6.68 6.15
C HIS A 51 9.30 -7.46 4.84
N ASP A 52 8.63 -6.85 3.86
CA ASP A 52 8.56 -7.38 2.51
C ASP A 52 9.93 -7.24 1.82
N ALA A 53 10.25 -8.10 0.89
CA ALA A 53 11.52 -8.11 0.17
C ALA A 53 11.33 -7.70 -1.30
N ILE A 54 10.63 -6.58 -1.51
CA ILE A 54 10.43 -6.02 -2.86
C ILE A 54 11.75 -5.40 -3.33
N GLU A 55 12.21 -5.79 -4.51
CA GLU A 55 13.43 -5.29 -5.13
C GLU A 55 13.11 -4.58 -6.45
N LEU A 56 13.77 -3.44 -6.69
CA LEU A 56 13.77 -2.79 -7.98
C LEU A 56 14.67 -3.58 -8.94
N VAL A 57 14.08 -4.18 -9.95
CA VAL A 57 14.82 -4.91 -11.00
C VAL A 57 15.36 -3.95 -12.05
N GLY A 58 14.58 -2.94 -12.42
CA GLY A 58 15.01 -1.92 -13.37
C GLY A 58 13.87 -1.04 -13.86
N VAL A 59 14.25 -0.12 -14.72
CA VAL A 59 13.32 0.79 -15.41
C VAL A 59 13.52 0.60 -16.92
N ALA A 60 12.43 0.38 -17.62
CA ALA A 60 12.40 0.30 -19.07
C ALA A 60 11.63 1.49 -19.66
N LEU A 61 11.84 1.76 -20.95
CA LEU A 61 11.01 2.69 -21.70
C LEU A 61 10.16 1.92 -22.71
N GLU A 62 8.87 2.06 -22.59
CA GLU A 62 7.91 1.57 -23.55
C GLU A 62 7.13 2.75 -24.14
N ARG A 63 7.14 2.91 -25.48
CA ARG A 63 6.48 4.03 -26.14
C ARG A 63 6.84 5.41 -25.56
N ASN A 64 8.12 5.60 -25.22
CA ASN A 64 8.66 6.80 -24.59
C ASN A 64 8.12 7.10 -23.16
N GLN A 65 7.52 6.13 -22.51
CA GLN A 65 7.04 6.23 -21.11
C GLN A 65 7.74 5.20 -20.24
N ALA A 66 7.96 5.56 -18.98
CA ALA A 66 8.63 4.68 -18.05
C ALA A 66 7.74 3.47 -17.67
N VAL A 67 8.38 2.32 -17.54
CA VAL A 67 7.85 1.10 -16.94
C VAL A 67 8.83 0.69 -15.85
N ILE A 68 8.36 0.56 -14.62
CA ILE A 68 9.15 0.11 -13.47
C ILE A 68 8.93 -1.39 -13.31
N VAL A 69 10.01 -2.14 -13.24
CA VAL A 69 9.99 -3.60 -13.03
C VAL A 69 10.51 -3.88 -11.62
N THR A 70 9.74 -4.61 -10.85
CA THR A 70 10.09 -5.03 -9.50
C THR A 70 9.99 -6.55 -9.38
N SER A 71 10.67 -7.12 -8.40
CA SER A 71 10.47 -8.50 -7.98
C SER A 71 10.08 -8.56 -6.52
N GLN A 72 9.28 -9.54 -6.16
CA GLN A 72 8.75 -9.76 -4.81
C GLN A 72 8.70 -11.25 -4.54
N GLU A 73 8.94 -11.68 -3.31
CA GLU A 73 8.78 -13.07 -2.93
C GLU A 73 7.34 -13.55 -3.15
N PHE A 74 7.21 -14.81 -3.55
CA PHE A 74 5.91 -15.44 -3.70
C PHE A 74 5.34 -15.76 -2.32
N LEU A 75 4.23 -15.11 -1.98
CA LEU A 75 3.46 -15.45 -0.79
C LEU A 75 2.37 -16.45 -1.19
N ASN A 76 2.45 -17.66 -0.64
CA ASN A 76 1.41 -18.67 -0.77
C ASN A 76 0.49 -18.59 0.44
N GLY A 77 -0.81 -18.53 0.20
CA GLY A 77 -1.78 -18.44 1.27
C GLY A 77 -3.19 -18.12 0.76
N ASP A 78 -4.11 -18.03 1.69
CA ASP A 78 -5.49 -17.65 1.43
C ASP A 78 -5.72 -16.15 1.69
N GLU A 79 -6.84 -15.62 1.25
CA GLU A 79 -7.28 -14.27 1.58
C GLU A 79 -7.56 -14.18 3.08
N ALA A 80 -7.00 -13.16 3.78
CA ALA A 80 -7.29 -12.93 5.18
C ALA A 80 -8.74 -12.46 5.38
N THR A 81 -9.33 -12.72 6.54
CA THR A 81 -10.62 -12.13 6.89
C THR A 81 -10.48 -10.63 7.24
N ALA A 82 -11.60 -9.90 7.23
CA ALA A 82 -11.61 -8.49 7.61
C ALA A 82 -11.14 -8.29 9.07
N GLU A 83 -11.51 -9.19 9.96
CA GLU A 83 -11.10 -9.15 11.37
C GLU A 83 -9.59 -9.40 11.53
N GLU A 84 -9.04 -10.36 10.79
CA GLU A 84 -7.60 -10.66 10.80
C GLU A 84 -6.79 -9.49 10.24
N MET A 85 -7.26 -8.87 9.15
CA MET A 85 -6.66 -7.67 8.57
C MET A 85 -6.62 -6.52 9.59
N VAL A 86 -7.75 -6.20 10.21
CA VAL A 86 -7.82 -5.12 11.22
C VAL A 86 -6.92 -5.42 12.41
N ALA A 87 -6.98 -6.65 12.94
CA ALA A 87 -6.15 -7.06 14.07
C ALA A 87 -4.64 -6.97 13.73
N TYR A 88 -4.26 -7.33 12.51
CA TYR A 88 -2.88 -7.20 12.05
C TYR A 88 -2.44 -5.73 12.00
N MET A 89 -3.21 -4.85 11.38
CA MET A 89 -2.89 -3.42 11.29
C MET A 89 -2.79 -2.78 12.68
N GLN A 90 -3.69 -3.13 13.59
CA GLN A 90 -3.66 -2.62 14.98
C GLN A 90 -2.44 -3.09 15.77
N LYS A 91 -1.95 -4.32 15.55
CA LYS A 91 -0.68 -4.79 16.15
C LYS A 91 0.52 -3.95 15.73
N LEU A 92 0.46 -3.36 14.54
CA LEU A 92 1.48 -2.45 14.01
C LEU A 92 1.19 -0.97 14.36
N TRP A 93 0.29 -0.71 15.32
CA TRP A 93 -0.09 0.61 15.81
C TRP A 93 -0.83 1.48 14.79
N PHE A 94 -1.38 0.89 13.73
CA PHE A 94 -2.27 1.59 12.84
C PHE A 94 -3.66 1.72 13.47
N GLN A 95 -4.23 2.91 13.42
CA GLN A 95 -5.59 3.21 13.86
C GLN A 95 -6.52 3.31 12.65
N PRO A 96 -7.70 2.70 12.67
CA PRO A 96 -8.65 2.83 11.59
C PRO A 96 -9.18 4.25 11.51
N LEU A 97 -9.27 4.77 10.29
CA LEU A 97 -9.89 6.05 9.99
C LEU A 97 -11.38 5.85 9.71
N THR A 98 -12.22 6.48 10.52
CA THR A 98 -13.66 6.36 10.38
C THR A 98 -14.19 7.20 9.22
N SER A 99 -15.16 6.67 8.47
CA SER A 99 -15.82 7.38 7.36
C SER A 99 -14.88 7.83 6.24
N LEU A 100 -13.69 7.25 6.14
CA LEU A 100 -12.76 7.46 5.04
C LEU A 100 -12.47 6.13 4.32
N SER A 101 -12.94 6.01 3.07
CA SER A 101 -12.73 4.85 2.23
C SER A 101 -12.11 5.31 0.91
N LEU A 102 -10.82 5.07 0.74
CA LEU A 102 -10.07 5.40 -0.48
C LEU A 102 -9.52 4.11 -1.10
N GLY A 103 -9.67 3.99 -2.43
CA GLY A 103 -9.36 2.77 -3.18
C GLY A 103 -10.63 2.04 -3.60
N ARG A 104 -10.66 0.73 -3.38
CA ARG A 104 -11.84 -0.11 -3.67
C ARG A 104 -13.03 0.31 -2.78
N PRO A 105 -14.26 0.35 -3.31
CA PRO A 105 -15.44 0.63 -2.49
C PRO A 105 -15.52 -0.30 -1.26
N GLY A 106 -15.64 0.30 -0.07
CA GLY A 106 -15.68 -0.42 1.20
C GLY A 106 -14.31 -0.79 1.79
N ALA A 107 -13.21 -0.44 1.12
CA ALA A 107 -11.88 -0.59 1.69
C ALA A 107 -11.72 0.32 2.92
N LEU A 108 -10.97 -0.16 3.91
CA LEU A 108 -10.63 0.61 5.10
C LEU A 108 -9.41 1.49 4.83
N SER A 109 -9.29 2.52 5.64
CA SER A 109 -8.12 3.39 5.70
C SER A 109 -7.58 3.40 7.12
N PHE A 110 -6.26 3.49 7.26
CA PHE A 110 -5.57 3.47 8.55
C PHE A 110 -4.53 4.59 8.62
N TYR A 111 -4.23 5.02 9.84
CA TYR A 111 -3.15 5.98 10.09
C TYR A 111 -2.31 5.53 11.28
N ARG A 112 -1.01 5.73 11.19
CA ARG A 112 -0.06 5.48 12.27
C ARG A 112 0.69 6.76 12.59
N ASP A 113 0.45 7.29 13.79
CA ASP A 113 1.01 8.55 14.27
C ASP A 113 2.53 8.49 14.53
N LEU A 114 3.03 7.29 14.86
CA LEU A 114 4.43 7.06 15.22
C LEU A 114 5.44 7.58 14.16
N ASP A 115 5.12 7.43 12.90
CA ASP A 115 5.97 7.79 11.76
C ASP A 115 5.17 8.46 10.63
N GLU A 116 3.94 8.88 10.94
CA GLU A 116 3.07 9.66 10.06
C GLU A 116 2.71 8.92 8.77
N VAL A 117 2.54 7.59 8.86
CA VAL A 117 2.19 6.77 7.70
C VAL A 117 0.70 6.47 7.66
N ALA A 118 0.09 6.70 6.51
CA ALA A 118 -1.26 6.26 6.19
C ALA A 118 -1.26 5.07 5.24
N ALA A 119 -2.24 4.18 5.42
CA ALA A 119 -2.47 3.02 4.58
C ALA A 119 -3.92 3.04 4.08
N PHE A 120 -4.09 2.97 2.78
CA PHE A 120 -5.38 3.00 2.12
C PHE A 120 -5.58 1.76 1.26
N ASP A 121 -6.80 1.58 0.74
CA ASP A 121 -7.22 0.42 -0.04
C ASP A 121 -7.08 -0.91 0.74
N ALA A 122 -7.24 -0.84 2.07
CA ALA A 122 -7.17 -2.01 2.91
C ALA A 122 -8.48 -2.81 2.86
N HIS A 123 -8.43 -3.93 2.20
CA HIS A 123 -9.53 -4.90 2.11
C HIS A 123 -8.94 -6.33 2.11
N PRO A 124 -9.72 -7.35 2.46
CA PRO A 124 -9.24 -8.73 2.58
C PRO A 124 -8.37 -9.21 1.41
N GLY A 125 -8.76 -8.92 0.15
CA GLY A 125 -8.00 -9.31 -1.03
C GLY A 125 -6.62 -8.66 -1.19
N ASN A 126 -6.27 -7.66 -0.35
CA ASN A 126 -4.93 -7.08 -0.25
C ASN A 126 -4.13 -7.63 0.93
N PHE A 127 -4.60 -8.73 1.55
CA PHE A 127 -3.92 -9.42 2.64
C PHE A 127 -3.91 -10.92 2.42
N VAL A 128 -2.75 -11.51 2.50
CA VAL A 128 -2.55 -12.96 2.41
C VAL A 128 -2.30 -13.52 3.81
N LYS A 129 -2.98 -14.61 4.13
CA LYS A 129 -2.71 -15.40 5.32
C LYS A 129 -2.00 -16.69 4.90
N ASP A 130 -0.77 -16.86 5.35
CA ASP A 130 0.04 -18.03 5.06
C ASP A 130 -0.44 -19.29 5.82
N GLU A 131 0.21 -20.43 5.55
CA GLU A 131 -0.09 -21.73 6.17
C GLU A 131 0.16 -21.72 7.69
N ASP A 132 1.05 -20.85 8.19
CA ASP A 132 1.35 -20.67 9.61
C ASP A 132 0.40 -19.69 10.30
N GLY A 133 -0.51 -19.07 9.56
CA GLY A 133 -1.50 -18.13 10.04
C GLY A 133 -1.00 -16.68 10.13
N HIS A 134 0.16 -16.36 9.55
CA HIS A 134 0.63 -14.99 9.48
C HIS A 134 -0.13 -14.23 8.40
N VAL A 135 -0.57 -13.03 8.74
CA VAL A 135 -1.24 -12.13 7.82
C VAL A 135 -0.22 -11.12 7.28
N LEU A 136 -0.17 -10.97 5.96
CA LEU A 136 0.78 -10.10 5.28
C LEU A 136 0.03 -9.25 4.24
N PRO A 137 0.19 -7.91 4.23
CA PRO A 137 -0.37 -7.06 3.20
C PRO A 137 0.45 -7.15 1.91
N ILE A 138 -0.23 -7.13 0.77
CA ILE A 138 0.43 -7.33 -0.54
C ILE A 138 0.29 -6.16 -1.50
N ASP A 139 -0.67 -5.27 -1.34
CA ASP A 139 -0.90 -4.16 -2.30
C ASP A 139 -1.66 -2.99 -1.67
N LEU A 140 -1.18 -2.47 -0.54
CA LEU A 140 -1.74 -1.28 0.08
C LEU A 140 -1.23 0.00 -0.61
N ILE A 141 -2.04 1.06 -0.59
CA ILE A 141 -1.59 2.40 -0.94
C ILE A 141 -1.00 3.04 0.33
N LEU A 142 0.33 3.00 0.44
CA LEU A 142 1.05 3.54 1.59
C LEU A 142 1.58 4.93 1.26
N VAL A 143 1.40 5.86 2.19
CA VAL A 143 1.79 7.26 2.03
C VAL A 143 2.37 7.77 3.36
N ARG A 144 3.53 8.40 3.31
CA ARG A 144 4.00 9.25 4.42
C ARG A 144 3.24 10.57 4.33
N ALA A 145 2.39 10.83 5.32
CA ALA A 145 1.51 11.98 5.32
C ALA A 145 2.31 13.26 5.62
N ASP A 146 2.24 14.22 4.72
CA ASP A 146 2.69 15.59 4.97
C ASP A 146 1.71 16.32 5.92
N GLU A 147 2.07 17.52 6.38
CA GLU A 147 1.25 18.27 7.34
C GLU A 147 -0.19 18.52 6.86
N PRO A 148 -0.46 18.88 5.59
CA PRO A 148 -1.82 19.00 5.08
C PRO A 148 -2.61 17.69 5.14
N LEU A 149 -2.00 16.57 4.74
CA LEU A 149 -2.64 15.27 4.76
C LEU A 149 -2.88 14.79 6.19
N GLN A 150 -1.93 14.99 7.10
CA GLN A 150 -2.12 14.68 8.53
C GLN A 150 -3.36 15.40 9.09
N LYS A 151 -3.52 16.69 8.80
CA LYS A 151 -4.71 17.44 9.23
C LYS A 151 -6.01 16.88 8.66
N ALA A 152 -6.02 16.52 7.38
CA ALA A 152 -7.17 15.90 6.74
C ALA A 152 -7.53 14.56 7.40
N LEU A 153 -6.53 13.74 7.74
CA LEU A 153 -6.74 12.42 8.35
C LEU A 153 -7.16 12.51 9.82
N GLN A 154 -6.69 13.51 10.58
CA GLN A 154 -7.05 13.70 11.99
C GLN A 154 -8.56 13.84 12.21
N ALA A 155 -9.30 14.41 11.26
CA ALA A 155 -10.76 14.51 11.34
C ALA A 155 -11.46 13.13 11.34
N HIS A 156 -10.76 12.07 10.96
CA HIS A 156 -11.26 10.69 10.86
C HIS A 156 -10.74 9.75 11.96
N LEU A 157 -9.86 10.23 12.84
CA LEU A 157 -9.43 9.51 14.04
C LEU A 157 -10.50 9.62 15.14
N ASN A 158 -10.76 8.52 15.83
CA ASN A 158 -11.67 8.47 16.99
C ASN A 158 -10.91 8.74 18.29
#